data_e98abc87ec95e506d7ee64139afd8fc7
#
_entry.id   e98abc87ec95e506d7ee64139afd8fc7
#
_cell.length_a   1.000
_cell.length_b   1.000
_cell.length_c   1.000
_cell.angle_alpha   90.00
_cell.angle_beta   90.00
_cell.angle_gamma   90.00
#
_symmetry.space_group_name_H-M   'P 1'
#
loop_
_entity.id
_entity.type
_entity.pdbx_description
1 polymer ?
#
loop_
_entity_poly.entity_id
_entity_poly.type
_entity_poly.pdbx_seq_one_letter_code
_entity_poly.pdbx_strand_id
1 'polypeptide(L)'
;MASENNEYLLQMKHIDMFFPGVKALKDVTFNLKKSEIISLMGENGAGKSTLVKVLTGVYHKTNGEITFDGQTIEPTTPLASQQMGISTVYQEVNLCANLSVAENIYLGREPRGSFGRIDWATMQKNASDLLFRELGIDIDVTKELNFYPVAMQQMIAIARAIDTKCKVLILDEPT
;
A
#
# COMPACT_ATOMS: atom_id res chain seq x y z
N MET A 1 24.13 -23.63 -3.20
CA MET A 1 23.19 -22.89 -4.06
C MET A 1 22.35 -21.95 -3.20
N ALA A 2 22.94 -20.87 -2.70
CA ALA A 2 22.27 -19.93 -1.79
C ALA A 2 22.86 -18.52 -1.98
N SER A 3 22.75 -17.92 -3.16
CA SER A 3 23.22 -16.55 -3.39
C SER A 3 22.47 -15.74 -4.45
N GLU A 4 21.50 -16.30 -5.16
CA GLU A 4 20.75 -15.54 -6.17
C GLU A 4 19.47 -14.85 -5.63
N ASN A 5 19.03 -15.22 -4.42
CA ASN A 5 17.72 -14.82 -3.90
C ASN A 5 17.70 -13.50 -3.12
N ASN A 6 18.83 -12.79 -2.98
CA ASN A 6 18.91 -11.60 -2.13
C ASN A 6 19.00 -10.26 -2.88
N GLU A 7 18.95 -10.27 -4.21
CA GLU A 7 19.03 -9.04 -5.02
C GLU A 7 17.69 -8.30 -5.09
N TYR A 8 16.58 -9.03 -5.08
CA TYR A 8 15.25 -8.48 -5.24
C TYR A 8 14.48 -8.47 -3.92
N LEU A 9 13.83 -7.34 -3.64
CA LEU A 9 12.89 -7.22 -2.53
C LEU A 9 11.59 -7.97 -2.84
N LEU A 10 11.12 -7.87 -4.08
CA LEU A 10 9.90 -8.52 -4.57
C LEU A 10 10.17 -9.17 -5.92
N GLN A 11 9.74 -10.41 -6.06
CA GLN A 11 9.72 -11.12 -7.34
C GLN A 11 8.37 -11.78 -7.53
N MET A 12 7.82 -11.63 -8.70
CA MET A 12 6.65 -12.36 -9.19
C MET A 12 7.10 -13.13 -10.43
N LYS A 13 7.08 -14.44 -10.39
CA LYS A 13 7.60 -15.31 -11.46
C LYS A 13 6.48 -16.15 -12.05
N HIS A 14 6.40 -16.13 -13.41
CA HIS A 14 5.47 -16.96 -14.17
C HIS A 14 4.01 -16.81 -13.73
N ILE A 15 3.59 -15.59 -13.43
CA ILE A 15 2.25 -15.32 -12.92
C ILE A 15 1.22 -15.46 -14.04
N ASP A 16 0.29 -16.38 -13.82
CA ASP A 16 -0.91 -16.52 -14.63
C ASP A 16 -2.15 -16.08 -13.83
N MET A 17 -3.06 -15.40 -14.49
CA MET A 17 -4.38 -15.07 -13.94
C MET A 17 -5.45 -15.22 -14.98
N PHE A 18 -6.38 -16.14 -14.76
CA PHE A 18 -7.48 -16.42 -15.68
C PHE A 18 -8.81 -16.08 -15.03
N PHE A 19 -9.62 -15.33 -15.74
CA PHE A 19 -11.04 -15.16 -15.45
C PHE A 19 -11.85 -15.99 -16.45
N PRO A 20 -13.13 -16.30 -16.18
CA PRO A 20 -13.98 -16.97 -17.15
C PRO A 20 -13.95 -16.26 -18.52
N GLY A 21 -13.38 -16.94 -19.54
CA GLY A 21 -13.26 -16.43 -20.91
C GLY A 21 -12.10 -15.45 -21.17
N VAL A 22 -11.31 -15.03 -20.18
CA VAL A 22 -10.24 -14.05 -20.36
C VAL A 22 -8.97 -14.45 -19.62
N LYS A 23 -7.84 -14.46 -20.34
CA LYS A 23 -6.50 -14.53 -19.75
C LYS A 23 -6.02 -13.12 -19.42
N ALA A 24 -6.14 -12.70 -18.17
CA ALA A 24 -5.75 -11.36 -17.74
C ALA A 24 -4.23 -11.22 -17.55
N LEU A 25 -3.56 -12.29 -17.10
CA LEU A 25 -2.10 -12.38 -17.05
C LEU A 25 -1.67 -13.72 -17.64
N LYS A 26 -0.58 -13.71 -18.42
CA LYS A 26 0.00 -14.90 -19.02
C LYS A 26 1.51 -14.85 -18.89
N ASP A 27 2.04 -15.74 -18.06
CA ASP A 27 3.49 -15.91 -17.86
C ASP A 27 4.20 -14.58 -17.51
N VAL A 28 3.59 -13.77 -16.65
CA VAL A 28 4.11 -12.46 -16.30
C VAL A 28 5.19 -12.59 -15.22
N THR A 29 6.35 -11.98 -15.48
CA THR A 29 7.43 -11.86 -14.51
C THR A 29 7.66 -10.39 -14.17
N PHE A 30 7.71 -10.09 -12.87
CA PHE A 30 7.98 -8.76 -12.35
C PHE A 30 8.99 -8.85 -11.22
N ASN A 31 9.98 -7.97 -11.22
CA ASN A 31 11.03 -7.92 -10.21
C ASN A 31 11.20 -6.50 -9.72
N LEU A 32 11.39 -6.32 -8.41
CA LEU A 32 11.66 -5.04 -7.76
C LEU A 32 12.84 -5.19 -6.80
N LYS A 33 13.85 -4.35 -6.94
CA LYS A 33 15.00 -4.31 -6.02
C LYS A 33 14.70 -3.41 -4.81
N LYS A 34 15.52 -3.52 -3.78
CA LYS A 34 15.47 -2.57 -2.65
C LYS A 34 15.80 -1.16 -3.14
N SER A 35 15.05 -0.17 -2.64
CA SER A 35 15.20 1.24 -3.00
C SER A 35 15.05 1.56 -4.49
N GLU A 36 14.36 0.70 -5.23
CA GLU A 36 14.05 0.91 -6.64
C GLU A 36 12.65 1.49 -6.81
N ILE A 37 12.47 2.36 -7.82
CA ILE A 37 11.18 2.88 -8.25
C ILE A 37 10.91 2.35 -9.65
N ILE A 38 9.78 1.63 -9.82
CA ILE A 38 9.37 1.09 -11.10
C ILE A 38 8.03 1.68 -11.50
N SER A 39 7.92 2.12 -12.76
CA SER A 39 6.65 2.51 -13.37
C SER A 39 6.11 1.39 -14.25
N LEU A 40 4.90 0.92 -13.94
CA LEU A 40 4.17 -0.04 -14.79
C LEU A 40 3.42 0.70 -15.88
N MET A 41 3.95 0.66 -17.11
CA MET A 41 3.36 1.33 -18.27
C MET A 41 2.68 0.31 -19.20
N GLY A 42 1.63 0.72 -19.89
CA GLY A 42 0.92 -0.10 -20.85
C GLY A 42 -0.50 0.41 -21.11
N GLU A 43 -1.13 -0.08 -22.16
CA GLU A 43 -2.50 0.28 -22.53
C GLU A 43 -3.53 -0.14 -21.48
N ASN A 44 -4.74 0.42 -21.57
CA ASN A 44 -5.85 -0.03 -20.74
C ASN A 44 -6.17 -1.49 -21.08
N GLY A 45 -6.33 -2.31 -20.03
CA GLY A 45 -6.53 -3.76 -20.21
C GLY A 45 -5.23 -4.58 -20.32
N ALA A 46 -4.04 -3.97 -20.31
CA ALA A 46 -2.76 -4.69 -20.36
C ALA A 46 -2.43 -5.55 -19.13
N GLY A 47 -3.32 -5.60 -18.12
CA GLY A 47 -3.14 -6.44 -16.93
C GLY A 47 -2.44 -5.75 -15.76
N LYS A 48 -2.09 -4.45 -15.85
CA LYS A 48 -1.39 -3.71 -14.77
C LYS A 48 -2.10 -3.82 -13.41
N SER A 49 -3.36 -3.39 -13.37
CA SER A 49 -4.17 -3.44 -12.14
C SER A 49 -4.47 -4.88 -11.69
N THR A 50 -4.50 -5.85 -12.64
CA THR A 50 -4.63 -7.26 -12.29
C THR A 50 -3.38 -7.77 -11.58
N LEU A 51 -2.18 -7.40 -12.05
CA LEU A 51 -0.92 -7.76 -11.42
C LEU A 51 -0.84 -7.19 -9.98
N VAL A 52 -1.20 -5.92 -9.81
CA VAL A 52 -1.29 -5.28 -8.49
C VAL A 52 -2.29 -6.00 -7.60
N LYS A 53 -3.49 -6.33 -8.10
CA LYS A 53 -4.53 -7.04 -7.34
C LYS A 53 -4.13 -8.47 -6.96
N VAL A 54 -3.32 -9.14 -7.76
CA VAL A 54 -2.71 -10.43 -7.39
C VAL A 54 -1.71 -10.24 -6.27
N LEU A 55 -0.81 -9.25 -6.38
CA LEU A 55 0.19 -8.96 -5.35
C LEU A 55 -0.44 -8.55 -4.02
N THR A 56 -1.56 -7.84 -4.06
CA THR A 56 -2.27 -7.37 -2.87
C THR A 56 -3.31 -8.37 -2.32
N GLY A 57 -3.43 -9.55 -2.91
CA GLY A 57 -4.34 -10.59 -2.43
C GLY A 57 -5.82 -10.33 -2.69
N VAL A 58 -6.15 -9.36 -3.57
CA VAL A 58 -7.53 -9.16 -4.06
C VAL A 58 -7.92 -10.27 -5.03
N TYR A 59 -6.95 -10.74 -5.84
CA TYR A 59 -7.12 -11.88 -6.72
C TYR A 59 -6.11 -12.97 -6.39
N HIS A 60 -6.54 -14.22 -6.45
CA HIS A 60 -5.66 -15.36 -6.33
C HIS A 60 -5.10 -15.73 -7.71
N LYS A 61 -3.76 -15.74 -7.83
CA LYS A 61 -3.09 -16.19 -9.05
C LYS A 61 -3.50 -17.63 -9.40
N THR A 62 -3.55 -17.92 -10.69
CA THR A 62 -3.81 -19.29 -11.17
C THR A 62 -2.52 -20.13 -11.08
N ASN A 63 -1.38 -19.55 -11.48
CA ASN A 63 -0.06 -20.16 -11.41
C ASN A 63 1.00 -19.12 -11.08
N GLY A 64 2.23 -19.59 -10.82
CA GLY A 64 3.40 -18.77 -10.56
C GLY A 64 3.73 -18.64 -9.09
N GLU A 65 4.78 -17.91 -8.80
CA GLU A 65 5.32 -17.75 -7.45
C GLU A 65 5.55 -16.26 -7.15
N ILE A 66 5.27 -15.86 -5.90
CA ILE A 66 5.57 -14.53 -5.39
C ILE A 66 6.55 -14.69 -4.23
N THR A 67 7.72 -14.05 -4.35
CA THR A 67 8.73 -14.00 -3.29
C THR A 67 8.88 -12.56 -2.82
N PHE A 68 8.81 -12.35 -1.53
CA PHE A 68 8.96 -11.05 -0.89
C PHE A 68 9.93 -11.11 0.27
N ASP A 69 10.94 -10.26 0.27
CA ASP A 69 12.02 -10.21 1.28
C ASP A 69 12.66 -11.61 1.54
N GLY A 70 12.85 -12.39 0.47
CA GLY A 70 13.42 -13.73 0.48
C GLY A 70 12.48 -14.85 0.91
N GLN A 71 11.20 -14.56 1.15
CA GLN A 71 10.20 -15.57 1.53
C GLN A 71 9.12 -15.70 0.45
N THR A 72 8.72 -16.92 0.14
CA THR A 72 7.54 -17.16 -0.71
C THR A 72 6.29 -16.74 0.06
N ILE A 73 5.49 -15.89 -0.56
CA ILE A 73 4.25 -15.37 0.01
C ILE A 73 3.03 -15.70 -0.86
N GLU A 74 1.88 -15.80 -0.22
CA GLU A 74 0.59 -15.93 -0.89
C GLU A 74 -0.45 -15.05 -0.17
N PRO A 75 -0.49 -13.74 -0.47
CA PRO A 75 -1.45 -12.85 0.16
C PRO A 75 -2.87 -13.27 -0.20
N THR A 76 -3.72 -13.42 0.80
CA THR A 76 -5.13 -13.83 0.61
C THR A 76 -6.10 -12.67 0.75
N THR A 77 -5.65 -11.56 1.30
CA THR A 77 -6.44 -10.33 1.48
C THR A 77 -5.53 -9.10 1.43
N PRO A 78 -6.06 -7.91 1.11
CA PRO A 78 -5.30 -6.66 1.17
C PRO A 78 -4.71 -6.38 2.56
N LEU A 79 -5.41 -6.74 3.61
CA LEU A 79 -4.91 -6.60 4.98
C LEU A 79 -3.71 -7.51 5.25
N ALA A 80 -3.75 -8.75 4.78
CA ALA A 80 -2.61 -9.68 4.89
C ALA A 80 -1.39 -9.14 4.13
N SER A 81 -1.58 -8.62 2.90
CA SER A 81 -0.53 -7.98 2.12
C SER A 81 0.09 -6.78 2.85
N GLN A 82 -0.75 -5.93 3.44
CA GLN A 82 -0.29 -4.78 4.23
C GLN A 82 0.52 -5.22 5.47
N GLN A 83 0.08 -6.26 6.16
CA GLN A 83 0.80 -6.81 7.33
C GLN A 83 2.16 -7.40 6.95
N MET A 84 2.32 -7.89 5.73
CA MET A 84 3.60 -8.33 5.18
C MET A 84 4.52 -7.16 4.81
N GLY A 85 3.99 -5.92 4.73
CA GLY A 85 4.73 -4.72 4.35
C GLY A 85 4.55 -4.29 2.90
N ILE A 86 3.49 -4.72 2.23
CA ILE A 86 3.11 -4.30 0.88
C ILE A 86 1.85 -3.45 1.01
N SER A 87 1.96 -2.13 0.82
CA SER A 87 0.84 -1.19 0.93
C SER A 87 0.47 -0.61 -0.42
N THR A 88 -0.83 -0.38 -0.64
CA THR A 88 -1.36 0.22 -1.87
C THR A 88 -2.16 1.46 -1.54
N VAL A 89 -1.87 2.53 -2.26
CA VAL A 89 -2.70 3.72 -2.35
C VAL A 89 -3.44 3.65 -3.68
N TYR A 90 -4.74 3.44 -3.62
CA TYR A 90 -5.60 3.37 -4.79
C TYR A 90 -5.98 4.78 -5.27
N GLN A 91 -6.39 4.89 -6.53
CA GLN A 91 -6.90 6.12 -7.14
C GLN A 91 -8.08 6.72 -6.35
N GLU A 92 -9.02 5.88 -5.90
CA GLU A 92 -10.03 6.29 -4.95
C GLU A 92 -9.42 6.35 -3.54
N VAL A 93 -9.39 7.55 -2.99
CA VAL A 93 -8.84 7.80 -1.66
C VAL A 93 -9.70 7.08 -0.62
N ASN A 94 -9.27 5.89 -0.19
CA ASN A 94 -9.94 5.09 0.84
C ASN A 94 -9.76 5.70 2.24
N LEU A 95 -10.14 6.99 2.36
CA LEU A 95 -10.14 7.75 3.60
C LEU A 95 -11.56 8.20 3.94
N CYS A 96 -11.83 8.38 5.22
CA CYS A 96 -13.12 8.81 5.71
C CYS A 96 -13.17 10.35 5.75
N ALA A 97 -13.95 10.95 4.85
CA ALA A 97 -14.02 12.40 4.66
C ALA A 97 -14.46 13.18 5.91
N ASN A 98 -15.26 12.56 6.77
CA ASN A 98 -15.82 13.12 8.01
C ASN A 98 -15.00 12.81 9.26
N LEU A 99 -13.87 12.15 9.14
CA LEU A 99 -12.90 11.97 10.21
C LEU A 99 -11.76 12.97 10.05
N SER A 100 -11.11 13.31 11.16
CA SER A 100 -9.93 14.16 11.15
C SER A 100 -8.77 13.50 10.40
N VAL A 101 -7.78 14.29 10.01
CA VAL A 101 -6.55 13.80 9.38
C VAL A 101 -5.85 12.76 10.29
N ALA A 102 -5.74 13.07 11.59
CA ALA A 102 -5.11 12.16 12.55
C ALA A 102 -5.87 10.84 12.67
N GLU A 103 -7.20 10.85 12.72
CA GLU A 103 -8.03 9.64 12.74
C GLU A 103 -7.85 8.83 11.47
N ASN A 104 -7.80 9.46 10.30
CA ASN A 104 -7.58 8.77 9.04
C ASN A 104 -6.23 8.06 9.00
N ILE A 105 -5.16 8.67 9.50
CA ILE A 105 -3.83 8.07 9.53
C ILE A 105 -3.80 6.85 10.46
N TYR A 106 -4.42 6.94 11.64
CA TYR A 106 -4.36 5.90 12.67
C TYR A 106 -5.59 5.00 12.75
N LEU A 107 -6.53 5.08 11.81
CA LEU A 107 -7.75 4.29 11.80
C LEU A 107 -7.47 2.79 11.99
N GLY A 108 -8.02 2.22 13.07
CA GLY A 108 -7.80 0.82 13.47
C GLY A 108 -6.46 0.55 14.17
N ARG A 109 -5.64 1.60 14.39
CA ARG A 109 -4.33 1.52 15.07
C ARG A 109 -4.13 2.68 16.05
N GLU A 110 -5.23 3.23 16.56
CA GLU A 110 -5.24 4.39 17.45
C GLU A 110 -4.34 4.12 18.67
N PRO A 111 -3.42 5.06 19.03
CA PRO A 111 -2.67 4.94 20.27
C PRO A 111 -3.61 4.92 21.46
N ARG A 112 -3.35 4.03 22.39
CA ARG A 112 -4.20 3.85 23.58
C ARG A 112 -3.44 4.23 24.83
N GLY A 113 -4.07 5.06 25.62
CA GLY A 113 -3.60 5.45 26.95
C GLY A 113 -4.10 4.51 28.05
N SER A 114 -4.11 5.01 29.27
CA SER A 114 -4.59 4.29 30.45
C SER A 114 -6.04 3.83 30.27
N PHE A 115 -6.34 2.63 30.72
CA PHE A 115 -7.66 1.99 30.62
C PHE A 115 -8.16 1.73 29.18
N GLY A 116 -7.26 1.65 28.17
CA GLY A 116 -7.61 1.32 26.78
C GLY A 116 -8.33 2.44 26.02
N ARG A 117 -8.43 3.65 26.58
CA ARG A 117 -9.00 4.81 25.88
C ARG A 117 -8.04 5.33 24.81
N ILE A 118 -8.58 5.90 23.73
CA ILE A 118 -7.78 6.55 22.69
C ILE A 118 -7.03 7.74 23.30
N ASP A 119 -5.73 7.78 23.09
CA ASP A 119 -4.88 8.92 23.43
C ASP A 119 -4.84 9.91 22.26
N TRP A 120 -5.80 10.81 22.25
CA TRP A 120 -5.97 11.82 21.20
C TRP A 120 -4.75 12.74 21.06
N ALA A 121 -4.14 13.14 22.17
CA ALA A 121 -2.99 14.04 22.14
C ALA A 121 -1.78 13.36 21.48
N THR A 122 -1.50 12.12 21.86
CA THR A 122 -0.44 11.33 21.23
C THR A 122 -0.73 11.06 19.76
N MET A 123 -1.99 10.75 19.39
CA MET A 123 -2.38 10.48 18.01
C MET A 123 -2.19 11.70 17.12
N GLN A 124 -2.64 12.88 17.56
CA GLN A 124 -2.52 14.14 16.82
C GLN A 124 -1.05 14.55 16.66
N LYS A 125 -0.27 14.46 17.73
CA LYS A 125 1.16 14.75 17.69
C LYS A 125 1.87 13.83 16.68
N ASN A 126 1.64 12.53 16.79
CA ASN A 126 2.29 11.56 15.89
C ASN A 126 1.89 11.77 14.42
N ALA A 127 0.63 12.14 14.15
CA ALA A 127 0.16 12.44 12.81
C ALA A 127 0.85 13.68 12.23
N SER A 128 0.97 14.75 13.01
CA SER A 128 1.68 15.97 12.61
C SER A 128 3.17 15.68 12.36
N ASP A 129 3.83 14.99 13.29
CA ASP A 129 5.25 14.63 13.17
C ASP A 129 5.50 13.74 11.94
N LEU A 130 4.60 12.80 11.63
CA LEU A 130 4.67 11.93 10.45
C LEU A 130 4.59 12.73 9.15
N LEU A 131 3.56 13.58 9.01
CA LEU A 131 3.34 14.40 7.83
C LEU A 131 4.51 15.34 7.56
N PHE A 132 5.00 15.98 8.62
CA PHE A 132 6.14 16.89 8.50
C PHE A 132 7.43 16.15 8.13
N ARG A 133 7.74 15.07 8.82
CA ARG A 133 9.00 14.32 8.63
C ARG A 133 9.07 13.62 7.27
N GLU A 134 7.99 12.97 6.84
CA GLU A 134 8.00 12.14 5.62
C GLU A 134 7.67 12.92 4.36
N LEU A 135 6.85 13.97 4.48
CA LEU A 135 6.30 14.68 3.31
C LEU A 135 6.55 16.20 3.33
N GLY A 136 7.11 16.74 4.42
CA GLY A 136 7.31 18.19 4.57
C GLY A 136 5.99 18.96 4.70
N ILE A 137 4.89 18.31 5.12
CA ILE A 137 3.56 18.89 5.20
C ILE A 137 3.27 19.33 6.62
N ASP A 138 2.90 20.60 6.79
CA ASP A 138 2.44 21.20 8.05
C ASP A 138 0.98 21.63 7.91
N ILE A 139 0.07 20.87 8.49
CA ILE A 139 -1.38 21.12 8.48
C ILE A 139 -2.01 20.83 9.83
N ASP A 140 -3.21 21.35 10.06
CA ASP A 140 -4.01 21.06 11.23
C ASP A 140 -4.61 19.65 11.16
N VAL A 141 -3.98 18.69 11.80
CA VAL A 141 -4.38 17.27 11.79
C VAL A 141 -5.69 16.98 12.54
N THR A 142 -6.24 17.97 13.27
CA THR A 142 -7.51 17.84 13.99
C THR A 142 -8.72 18.12 13.12
N LYS A 143 -8.53 18.79 11.98
CA LYS A 143 -9.61 19.07 11.02
C LYS A 143 -10.02 17.82 10.26
N GLU A 144 -11.31 17.78 9.91
CA GLU A 144 -11.85 16.75 9.03
C GLU A 144 -11.17 16.76 7.67
N LEU A 145 -11.04 15.59 7.06
CA LEU A 145 -10.36 15.41 5.80
C LEU A 145 -11.00 16.18 4.64
N ASN A 146 -12.33 16.32 4.66
CA ASN A 146 -13.10 17.06 3.63
C ASN A 146 -12.73 18.55 3.51
N PHE A 147 -12.08 19.15 4.51
CA PHE A 147 -11.56 20.50 4.43
C PHE A 147 -10.31 20.65 3.54
N TYR A 148 -9.69 19.52 3.18
CA TYR A 148 -8.45 19.52 2.41
C TYR A 148 -8.71 19.17 0.94
N PRO A 149 -7.97 19.80 -0.02
CA PRO A 149 -8.04 19.43 -1.43
C PRO A 149 -7.68 17.96 -1.67
N VAL A 150 -8.19 17.39 -2.77
CA VAL A 150 -7.95 15.97 -3.14
C VAL A 150 -6.46 15.61 -3.15
N ALA A 151 -5.61 16.50 -3.69
CA ALA A 151 -4.17 16.30 -3.69
C ALA A 151 -3.60 16.13 -2.27
N MET A 152 -4.08 16.92 -1.30
CA MET A 152 -3.69 16.79 0.10
C MET A 152 -4.21 15.48 0.72
N GLN A 153 -5.44 15.09 0.39
CA GLN A 153 -6.00 13.82 0.84
C GLN A 153 -5.18 12.63 0.32
N GLN A 154 -4.68 12.68 -0.91
CA GLN A 154 -3.77 11.66 -1.45
C GLN A 154 -2.45 11.63 -0.67
N MET A 155 -1.86 12.78 -0.34
CA MET A 155 -0.65 12.83 0.48
C MET A 155 -0.88 12.25 1.87
N ILE A 156 -2.04 12.46 2.47
CA ILE A 156 -2.41 11.84 3.76
C ILE A 156 -2.55 10.31 3.63
N ALA A 157 -3.12 9.81 2.52
CA ALA A 157 -3.18 8.38 2.26
C ALA A 157 -1.79 7.75 2.10
N ILE A 158 -0.86 8.45 1.45
CA ILE A 158 0.55 8.05 1.32
C ILE A 158 1.22 8.03 2.71
N ALA A 159 1.04 9.08 3.52
CA ALA A 159 1.56 9.14 4.88
C ALA A 159 1.08 7.96 5.74
N ARG A 160 -0.23 7.65 5.68
CA ARG A 160 -0.81 6.48 6.34
C ARG A 160 -0.14 5.18 5.91
N ALA A 161 0.14 5.01 4.62
CA ALA A 161 0.81 3.83 4.09
C ALA A 161 2.26 3.72 4.58
N ILE A 162 3.00 4.84 4.60
CA ILE A 162 4.38 4.90 5.12
C ILE A 162 4.43 4.56 6.61
N ASP A 163 3.49 5.07 7.42
CA ASP A 163 3.44 4.81 8.87
C ASP A 163 3.30 3.32 9.20
N THR A 164 2.71 2.53 8.32
CA THR A 164 2.62 1.06 8.47
C THR A 164 3.95 0.34 8.27
N LYS A 165 5.06 1.07 8.08
CA LYS A 165 6.42 0.54 7.80
C LYS A 165 6.43 -0.36 6.57
N CYS A 166 5.70 0.03 5.53
CA CYS A 166 5.70 -0.71 4.29
C CYS A 166 7.12 -0.74 3.68
N LYS A 167 7.46 -1.88 3.10
CA LYS A 167 8.69 -2.08 2.34
C LYS A 167 8.47 -1.85 0.85
N VAL A 168 7.23 -2.06 0.39
CA VAL A 168 6.77 -1.76 -0.97
C VAL A 168 5.52 -0.91 -0.90
N LEU A 169 5.58 0.25 -1.54
CA LEU A 169 4.45 1.15 -1.72
C LEU A 169 4.02 1.12 -3.19
N ILE A 170 2.76 0.80 -3.42
CA ILE A 170 2.14 0.79 -4.74
C ILE A 170 1.25 2.03 -4.85
N LEU A 171 1.46 2.83 -5.89
CA LEU A 171 0.60 3.95 -6.22
C LEU A 171 -0.15 3.60 -7.51
N ASP A 172 -1.47 3.41 -7.42
CA ASP A 172 -2.31 3.07 -8.56
C ASP A 172 -2.97 4.35 -9.08
N GLU A 173 -2.45 4.85 -10.22
CA GLU A 173 -2.89 6.08 -10.90
C GLU A 173 -3.04 7.32 -9.96
N PRO A 174 -1.97 7.75 -9.27
CA PRO A 174 -2.04 8.97 -8.48
C PRO A 174 -2.29 10.17 -9.42
N THR A 175 -3.39 10.87 -9.21
CA THR A 175 -3.75 12.09 -9.97
C THR A 175 -3.05 13.31 -9.40
#